data_969caac9026be99f9f1276c98713a04c
#
_entry.id   969caac9026be99f9f1276c98713a04c
#
_cell.length_a   1.000
_cell.length_b   1.000
_cell.length_c   1.000
_cell.angle_alpha   90.00
_cell.angle_beta   90.00
_cell.angle_gamma   90.00
#
_symmetry.space_group_name_H-M   'P 1'
#
loop_
_entity.id
_entity.type
_entity.pdbx_description
1 polymer ?
#
loop_
_entity_poly.entity_id
_entity_poly.type
_entity_poly.pdbx_seq_one_letter_code
_entity_poly.pdbx_strand_id
1 'polypeptide(L)'
;MKKITGGVTAAKGFEAAAAAAGIKYENRTDMALVYSVKPCKVAGTFTTNVVKAAPVKWDRRIVESKIKSQAVIINSGIANACTGEEGMHCCLETAKAAAEALEIPADGVLVGSTGVIGMHMPIEKLKKGIQILAKEKQSGAVAANAAAKAIMTTDTKEKEVAVTVEIGGKTVTIGGMAKGSGMIHPNMCTMLAFLTTDAVISRKALKAALCADVEETYNMISVDGDTSTNDTVLLLANGMAENPKIKEGTKEFEIFAEALHEVNETLAKKMAGDGEGATALFEVTVRGADTKEQAKTLAKSVVCSNLTKAAIAGHDANWGRILCAMGYSGAEFDPEKVDLYFKSSAGELKIIENGVALDYSEEKATEILSMPEVTAIADLGQGEETATAWGCDLTHGYIDINADYRS
;
A
#
# COMPACT_ATOMS: atom_id res chain seq x y z
N MET A 1 -1.65 -12.25 18.08
CA MET A 1 -1.65 -10.93 17.45
C MET A 1 -2.84 -10.10 17.92
N LYS A 2 -2.67 -8.77 18.12
CA LYS A 2 -3.72 -7.86 18.56
C LYS A 2 -3.64 -6.54 17.78
N LYS A 3 -4.76 -6.10 17.19
CA LYS A 3 -4.86 -4.76 16.57
C LYS A 3 -4.89 -3.68 17.64
N ILE A 4 -4.17 -2.58 17.40
CA ILE A 4 -4.09 -1.41 18.28
C ILE A 4 -4.17 -0.12 17.44
N THR A 5 -4.37 1.02 18.10
CA THR A 5 -4.31 2.35 17.47
C THR A 5 -2.88 2.88 17.46
N GLY A 6 -2.61 3.90 16.62
CA GLY A 6 -1.36 4.66 16.62
C GLY A 6 -0.52 4.58 15.35
N GLY A 7 -0.96 3.84 14.33
CA GLY A 7 -0.30 3.84 13.01
C GLY A 7 1.22 3.75 13.12
N VAL A 8 1.92 4.65 12.42
CA VAL A 8 3.40 4.71 12.40
C VAL A 8 4.05 5.06 13.75
N THR A 9 3.31 5.59 14.72
CA THR A 9 3.84 5.92 16.05
C THR A 9 3.53 4.86 17.10
N ALA A 10 2.84 3.77 16.74
CA ALA A 10 2.49 2.70 17.67
C ALA A 10 3.72 1.95 18.17
N ALA A 11 4.72 1.74 17.32
CA ALA A 11 5.97 1.12 17.68
C ALA A 11 6.81 2.04 18.58
N LYS A 12 7.41 1.47 19.62
CA LYS A 12 8.16 2.20 20.63
C LYS A 12 9.28 3.05 20.01
N GLY A 13 9.34 4.33 20.40
CA GLY A 13 10.37 5.27 19.96
C GLY A 13 10.15 5.85 18.57
N PHE A 14 8.97 5.72 18.01
CA PHE A 14 8.56 6.44 16.81
C PHE A 14 7.68 7.64 17.16
N GLU A 15 7.93 8.74 16.45
CA GLU A 15 7.19 9.98 16.50
C GLU A 15 6.78 10.39 15.08
N ALA A 16 5.74 11.20 14.96
CA ALA A 16 5.28 11.74 13.69
C ALA A 16 4.86 13.21 13.86
N ALA A 17 4.85 13.94 12.77
CA ALA A 17 4.32 15.27 12.67
C ALA A 17 3.68 15.50 11.29
N ALA A 18 2.83 16.52 11.20
CA ALA A 18 2.24 16.98 9.95
C ALA A 18 2.29 18.52 9.91
N ALA A 19 2.52 19.09 8.73
CA ALA A 19 2.62 20.53 8.54
C ALA A 19 1.93 20.97 7.25
N ALA A 20 1.38 22.19 7.25
CA ALA A 20 0.92 22.91 6.08
C ALA A 20 2.04 23.80 5.58
N ALA A 21 2.81 23.35 4.59
CA ALA A 21 3.91 24.10 4.00
C ALA A 21 3.51 24.91 2.76
N GLY A 22 2.32 24.61 2.19
CA GLY A 22 1.83 25.23 0.96
C GLY A 22 2.62 24.78 -0.27
N ILE A 23 2.96 23.50 -0.36
CA ILE A 23 3.77 22.92 -1.45
C ILE A 23 3.10 23.18 -2.80
N LYS A 24 1.82 22.83 -2.96
CA LYS A 24 1.01 23.14 -4.14
C LYS A 24 -0.21 24.01 -3.80
N TYR A 25 -0.88 23.68 -2.70
CA TYR A 25 -2.12 24.34 -2.30
C TYR A 25 -1.94 25.06 -0.97
N GLU A 26 -2.47 26.27 -0.83
CA GLU A 26 -2.46 26.99 0.45
C GLU A 26 -3.50 26.35 1.42
N ASN A 27 -3.21 26.44 2.71
CA ASN A 27 -4.09 25.97 3.80
C ASN A 27 -4.39 24.46 3.81
N ARG A 28 -3.56 23.64 3.14
CA ARG A 28 -3.63 22.18 3.19
C ARG A 28 -2.41 21.63 3.93
N THR A 29 -2.66 20.68 4.84
CA THR A 29 -1.57 19.89 5.42
C THR A 29 -1.01 18.98 4.31
N ASP A 30 0.24 19.20 3.94
CA ASP A 30 0.89 18.66 2.75
C ASP A 30 2.31 18.13 2.99
N MET A 31 2.74 18.13 4.26
CA MET A 31 4.00 17.51 4.66
C MET A 31 3.82 16.64 5.90
N ALA A 32 4.54 15.52 5.94
CA ALA A 32 4.63 14.62 7.08
C ALA A 32 6.08 14.27 7.42
N LEU A 33 6.31 13.96 8.68
CA LEU A 33 7.53 13.37 9.22
C LEU A 33 7.20 12.06 9.92
N VAL A 34 7.97 11.02 9.64
CA VAL A 34 8.11 9.83 10.49
C VAL A 34 9.53 9.86 11.05
N TYR A 35 9.66 9.87 12.37
CA TYR A 35 10.93 10.00 13.06
C TYR A 35 11.13 8.86 14.05
N SER A 36 12.36 8.37 14.19
CA SER A 36 12.75 7.42 15.22
C SER A 36 13.84 8.00 16.13
N VAL A 37 13.64 7.87 17.43
CA VAL A 37 14.63 8.31 18.45
C VAL A 37 15.94 7.52 18.40
N LYS A 38 15.95 6.36 17.69
CA LYS A 38 17.16 5.55 17.45
C LYS A 38 17.33 5.26 15.96
N PRO A 39 18.59 5.16 15.47
CA PRO A 39 18.84 4.80 14.08
C PRO A 39 18.29 3.42 13.71
N CYS A 40 17.42 3.37 12.71
CA CYS A 40 16.74 2.18 12.21
C CYS A 40 17.54 1.43 11.16
N LYS A 41 17.40 0.10 11.14
CA LYS A 41 17.61 -0.67 9.91
C LYS A 41 16.41 -0.42 9.00
N VAL A 42 16.67 -0.31 7.71
CA VAL A 42 15.62 -0.07 6.72
C VAL A 42 15.60 -1.19 5.68
N ALA A 43 14.41 -1.64 5.34
CA ALA A 43 14.11 -2.37 4.12
C ALA A 43 13.19 -1.51 3.25
N GLY A 44 13.27 -1.66 1.94
CA GLY A 44 12.40 -0.93 1.01
C GLY A 44 12.17 -1.70 -0.28
N THR A 45 10.98 -1.55 -0.85
CA THR A 45 10.61 -1.95 -2.20
C THR A 45 10.19 -0.71 -2.98
N PHE A 46 10.43 -0.71 -4.29
CA PHE A 46 10.33 0.49 -5.12
C PHE A 46 9.77 0.15 -6.49
N THR A 47 9.07 1.10 -7.10
CA THR A 47 8.49 0.94 -8.44
C THR A 47 9.47 0.33 -9.45
N THR A 48 8.96 -0.57 -10.29
CA THR A 48 9.66 -1.10 -11.46
C THR A 48 9.48 -0.22 -12.69
N ASN A 49 8.59 0.80 -12.65
CA ASN A 49 8.44 1.75 -13.74
C ASN A 49 9.81 2.30 -14.14
N VAL A 50 10.10 2.33 -15.44
CA VAL A 50 11.38 2.86 -15.96
C VAL A 50 11.52 4.36 -15.70
N VAL A 51 10.39 5.08 -15.65
CA VAL A 51 10.31 6.50 -15.28
C VAL A 51 10.24 6.61 -13.76
N LYS A 52 11.39 6.65 -13.09
CA LYS A 52 11.48 6.72 -11.63
C LYS A 52 11.64 8.14 -11.14
N ALA A 53 10.82 8.53 -10.16
CA ALA A 53 10.95 9.80 -9.46
C ALA A 53 12.28 9.93 -8.70
N ALA A 54 12.72 11.14 -8.45
CA ALA A 54 13.96 11.42 -7.72
C ALA A 54 13.97 10.81 -6.30
N PRO A 55 12.88 10.90 -5.49
CA PRO A 55 12.81 10.23 -4.19
C PRO A 55 13.04 8.72 -4.24
N VAL A 56 12.50 8.04 -5.25
CA VAL A 56 12.70 6.59 -5.43
C VAL A 56 14.18 6.24 -5.63
N LYS A 57 14.89 7.02 -6.46
CA LYS A 57 16.34 6.85 -6.69
C LYS A 57 17.14 7.16 -5.43
N TRP A 58 16.75 8.20 -4.71
CA TRP A 58 17.37 8.64 -3.47
C TRP A 58 17.26 7.56 -2.37
N ASP A 59 16.06 7.09 -2.10
CA ASP A 59 15.79 6.11 -1.04
C ASP A 59 16.39 4.74 -1.34
N ARG A 60 16.31 4.30 -2.61
CA ARG A 60 16.95 3.06 -3.04
C ARG A 60 18.43 3.05 -2.73
N ARG A 61 19.15 4.13 -3.02
CA ARG A 61 20.57 4.27 -2.71
C ARG A 61 20.83 4.11 -1.20
N ILE A 62 20.03 4.73 -0.34
CA ILE A 62 20.17 4.64 1.12
C ILE A 62 19.93 3.20 1.60
N VAL A 63 18.87 2.56 1.14
CA VAL A 63 18.51 1.17 1.51
C VAL A 63 19.59 0.19 1.07
N GLU A 64 20.10 0.31 -0.16
CA GLU A 64 21.15 -0.57 -0.71
C GLU A 64 22.51 -0.36 -0.04
N SER A 65 22.86 0.88 0.31
CA SER A 65 24.11 1.20 1.03
C SER A 65 24.14 0.73 2.48
N LYS A 66 23.02 0.24 3.00
CA LYS A 66 22.87 -0.23 4.38
C LYS A 66 23.08 0.84 5.44
N ILE A 67 23.00 2.10 5.08
CA ILE A 67 22.97 3.23 6.01
C ILE A 67 21.72 3.07 6.92
N LYS A 68 21.84 3.50 8.17
CA LYS A 68 20.69 3.54 9.08
C LYS A 68 19.96 4.85 8.91
N SER A 69 18.64 4.83 9.03
CA SER A 69 17.78 6.01 8.91
C SER A 69 17.09 6.33 10.22
N GLN A 70 16.83 7.61 10.47
CA GLN A 70 16.02 8.08 11.60
C GLN A 70 14.81 8.91 11.19
N ALA A 71 14.74 9.35 9.93
CA ALA A 71 13.67 10.21 9.47
C ALA A 71 13.22 9.86 8.04
N VAL A 72 11.93 10.00 7.80
CA VAL A 72 11.32 10.04 6.47
C VAL A 72 10.59 11.37 6.36
N ILE A 73 10.97 12.22 5.42
CA ILE A 73 10.26 13.47 5.08
C ILE A 73 9.36 13.18 3.88
N ILE A 74 8.08 13.45 4.01
CA ILE A 74 7.10 13.15 2.96
C ILE A 74 6.38 14.44 2.58
N ASN A 75 6.15 14.65 1.29
CA ASN A 75 5.26 15.69 0.81
C ASN A 75 4.17 15.16 -0.11
N SER A 76 3.00 15.79 -0.08
CA SER A 76 1.93 15.64 -1.07
C SER A 76 1.81 16.89 -1.95
N GLY A 77 1.15 16.73 -3.13
CA GLY A 77 0.91 17.80 -4.09
C GLY A 77 1.87 17.83 -5.29
N ILE A 78 3.16 17.54 -5.09
CA ILE A 78 4.19 17.49 -6.13
C ILE A 78 4.97 16.18 -6.01
N ALA A 79 5.04 15.42 -7.12
CA ALA A 79 5.65 14.09 -7.16
C ALA A 79 7.19 14.10 -7.21
N ASN A 80 7.82 15.21 -7.57
CA ASN A 80 9.25 15.28 -7.86
C ASN A 80 9.70 14.19 -8.85
N ALA A 81 8.90 13.96 -9.87
CA ALA A 81 9.13 13.03 -10.97
C ALA A 81 9.29 13.79 -12.29
N CYS A 82 10.13 13.30 -13.18
CA CYS A 82 10.50 13.96 -14.44
C CYS A 82 11.13 15.35 -14.25
N THR A 83 11.89 15.53 -13.19
CA THR A 83 12.51 16.81 -12.77
C THR A 83 14.04 16.83 -12.94
N GLY A 84 14.61 15.80 -13.59
CA GLY A 84 16.04 15.72 -13.91
C GLY A 84 16.95 15.79 -12.69
N GLU A 85 18.09 16.49 -12.85
CA GLU A 85 19.09 16.68 -11.79
C GLU A 85 18.56 17.56 -10.64
N GLU A 86 17.70 18.52 -10.95
CA GLU A 86 17.08 19.39 -9.95
C GLU A 86 16.24 18.59 -8.95
N GLY A 87 15.55 17.54 -9.39
CA GLY A 87 14.81 16.66 -8.51
C GLY A 87 15.70 15.93 -7.51
N MET A 88 16.88 15.47 -7.93
CA MET A 88 17.87 14.85 -7.03
C MET A 88 18.50 15.88 -6.09
N HIS A 89 18.76 17.10 -6.58
CA HIS A 89 19.22 18.21 -5.74
C HIS A 89 18.18 18.56 -4.66
N CYS A 90 16.90 18.55 -5.01
CA CYS A 90 15.81 18.76 -4.05
C CYS A 90 15.81 17.69 -2.95
N CYS A 91 15.99 16.40 -3.29
CA CYS A 91 16.12 15.34 -2.28
C CYS A 91 17.30 15.58 -1.33
N LEU A 92 18.46 16.00 -1.87
CA LEU A 92 19.64 16.34 -1.07
C LEU A 92 19.39 17.52 -0.13
N GLU A 93 18.79 18.60 -0.60
CA GLU A 93 18.47 19.77 0.20
C GLU A 93 17.41 19.46 1.28
N THR A 94 16.42 18.61 0.95
CA THR A 94 15.45 18.07 1.91
C THR A 94 16.15 17.31 3.03
N ALA A 95 17.06 16.40 2.66
CA ALA A 95 17.82 15.61 3.63
C ALA A 95 18.72 16.47 4.51
N LYS A 96 19.40 17.47 3.96
CA LYS A 96 20.21 18.41 4.74
C LYS A 96 19.38 19.23 5.72
N ALA A 97 18.26 19.80 5.27
CA ALA A 97 17.37 20.58 6.11
C ALA A 97 16.77 19.75 7.26
N ALA A 98 16.38 18.50 6.99
CA ALA A 98 15.90 17.59 8.01
C ALA A 98 17.00 17.17 9.00
N ALA A 99 18.20 16.91 8.51
CA ALA A 99 19.36 16.57 9.32
C ALA A 99 19.71 17.69 10.30
N GLU A 100 19.73 18.94 9.84
CA GLU A 100 19.97 20.11 10.67
C GLU A 100 18.85 20.29 11.73
N ALA A 101 17.58 20.21 11.32
CA ALA A 101 16.45 20.44 12.21
C ALA A 101 16.25 19.34 13.27
N LEU A 102 16.66 18.10 12.96
CA LEU A 102 16.51 16.92 13.81
C LEU A 102 17.80 16.50 14.52
N GLU A 103 18.92 17.15 14.22
CA GLU A 103 20.28 16.83 14.72
C GLU A 103 20.70 15.37 14.43
N ILE A 104 20.46 14.93 13.18
CA ILE A 104 20.76 13.56 12.70
C ILE A 104 21.63 13.58 11.42
N PRO A 105 22.30 12.49 11.05
CA PRO A 105 23.04 12.41 9.79
C PRO A 105 22.13 12.57 8.56
N ALA A 106 22.54 13.41 7.60
CA ALA A 106 21.78 13.70 6.38
C ALA A 106 21.70 12.50 5.41
N ASP A 107 22.72 11.65 5.37
CA ASP A 107 22.81 10.48 4.52
C ASP A 107 21.81 9.36 4.86
N GLY A 108 21.21 9.42 6.05
CA GLY A 108 20.17 8.53 6.53
C GLY A 108 18.73 9.09 6.47
N VAL A 109 18.52 10.27 5.89
CA VAL A 109 17.17 10.84 5.73
C VAL A 109 16.54 10.34 4.44
N LEU A 110 15.39 9.67 4.58
CA LEU A 110 14.56 9.17 3.47
C LEU A 110 13.54 10.24 3.04
N VAL A 111 13.09 10.18 1.79
CA VAL A 111 12.23 11.21 1.19
C VAL A 111 11.09 10.57 0.41
N GLY A 112 9.84 10.88 0.74
CA GLY A 112 8.65 10.49 -0.03
C GLY A 112 8.02 11.70 -0.71
N SER A 113 7.60 11.56 -1.97
CA SER A 113 6.85 12.61 -2.68
C SER A 113 5.71 12.00 -3.47
N THR A 114 4.58 12.68 -3.54
CA THR A 114 3.41 12.27 -4.33
C THR A 114 2.63 13.48 -4.83
N GLY A 115 1.94 13.36 -5.96
CA GLY A 115 1.14 14.41 -6.57
C GLY A 115 1.47 14.61 -8.05
N VAL A 116 1.47 15.85 -8.53
CA VAL A 116 1.63 16.18 -9.95
C VAL A 116 3.07 15.92 -10.42
N ILE A 117 3.19 15.24 -11.57
CA ILE A 117 4.45 14.94 -12.28
C ILE A 117 4.89 16.15 -13.12
N GLY A 118 6.21 16.40 -13.17
CA GLY A 118 6.81 17.46 -14.00
C GLY A 118 6.79 18.85 -13.39
N MET A 119 6.33 19.00 -12.13
CA MET A 119 6.42 20.26 -11.40
C MET A 119 7.69 20.31 -10.56
N HIS A 120 8.32 21.50 -10.52
CA HIS A 120 9.47 21.77 -9.67
C HIS A 120 9.05 21.97 -8.21
N MET A 121 9.84 21.41 -7.30
CA MET A 121 9.57 21.46 -5.87
C MET A 121 9.94 22.85 -5.30
N PRO A 122 9.03 23.53 -4.58
CA PRO A 122 9.34 24.81 -3.93
C PRO A 122 10.20 24.59 -2.68
N ILE A 123 11.50 24.44 -2.87
CA ILE A 123 12.44 23.98 -1.83
C ILE A 123 12.42 24.85 -0.56
N GLU A 124 12.22 26.15 -0.68
CA GLU A 124 12.15 27.05 0.48
C GLU A 124 10.88 26.83 1.32
N LYS A 125 9.75 26.52 0.69
CA LYS A 125 8.52 26.11 1.41
C LYS A 125 8.74 24.78 2.13
N LEU A 126 9.38 23.83 1.46
CA LEU A 126 9.69 22.52 2.02
C LEU A 126 10.64 22.66 3.24
N LYS A 127 11.70 23.46 3.16
CA LYS A 127 12.61 23.75 4.29
C LYS A 127 11.87 24.35 5.49
N LYS A 128 10.95 25.30 5.26
CA LYS A 128 10.10 25.87 6.33
C LYS A 128 9.19 24.81 6.95
N GLY A 129 8.57 23.96 6.14
CA GLY A 129 7.75 22.84 6.63
C GLY A 129 8.55 21.88 7.49
N ILE A 130 9.78 21.54 7.12
CA ILE A 130 10.67 20.68 7.91
C ILE A 130 10.95 21.27 9.30
N GLN A 131 11.16 22.56 9.41
CA GLN A 131 11.36 23.22 10.70
C GLN A 131 10.13 23.10 11.62
N ILE A 132 8.93 23.17 11.06
CA ILE A 132 7.67 22.95 11.80
C ILE A 132 7.58 21.48 12.24
N LEU A 133 7.77 20.55 11.31
CA LEU A 133 7.71 19.11 11.57
C LEU A 133 8.67 18.68 12.69
N ALA A 134 9.90 19.21 12.67
CA ALA A 134 10.91 18.89 13.68
C ALA A 134 10.53 19.37 15.09
N LYS A 135 9.81 20.49 15.20
CA LYS A 135 9.36 21.04 16.49
C LYS A 135 8.11 20.33 17.01
N GLU A 136 7.21 19.94 16.12
CA GLU A 136 5.88 19.42 16.47
C GLU A 136 5.81 17.89 16.53
N LYS A 137 6.91 17.20 16.21
CA LYS A 137 6.94 15.74 16.26
C LYS A 137 6.62 15.21 17.65
N GLN A 138 5.74 14.22 17.70
CA GLN A 138 5.32 13.58 18.94
C GLN A 138 4.88 12.14 18.70
N SER A 139 4.83 11.34 19.74
CA SER A 139 4.24 10.00 19.72
C SER A 139 2.72 10.06 19.89
N GLY A 140 2.05 8.96 19.59
CA GLY A 140 0.63 8.79 19.85
C GLY A 140 -0.26 8.89 18.61
N ALA A 141 -1.46 8.34 18.73
CA ALA A 141 -2.38 8.13 17.61
C ALA A 141 -2.77 9.42 16.87
N VAL A 142 -2.83 10.56 17.58
CA VAL A 142 -3.18 11.86 16.97
C VAL A 142 -2.10 12.28 15.96
N ALA A 143 -0.82 12.15 16.32
CA ALA A 143 0.28 12.49 15.42
C ALA A 143 0.38 11.53 14.24
N ALA A 144 0.17 10.24 14.45
CA ALA A 144 0.12 9.24 13.38
C ALA A 144 -0.99 9.54 12.39
N ASN A 145 -2.21 9.82 12.87
CA ASN A 145 -3.35 10.15 12.02
C ASN A 145 -3.13 11.45 11.24
N ALA A 146 -2.56 12.48 11.87
CA ALA A 146 -2.21 13.72 11.18
C ALA A 146 -1.20 13.48 10.05
N ALA A 147 -0.17 12.66 10.28
CA ALA A 147 0.81 12.30 9.27
C ALA A 147 0.17 11.49 8.12
N ALA A 148 -0.72 10.53 8.43
CA ALA A 148 -1.44 9.77 7.42
C ALA A 148 -2.34 10.65 6.54
N LYS A 149 -2.97 11.67 7.10
CA LYS A 149 -3.76 12.67 6.35
C LYS A 149 -2.90 13.58 5.47
N ALA A 150 -1.73 13.98 5.95
CA ALA A 150 -0.84 14.89 5.24
C ALA A 150 -0.25 14.31 3.94
N ILE A 151 -0.18 12.99 3.84
CA ILE A 151 0.35 12.32 2.64
C ILE A 151 -0.73 12.02 1.57
N MET A 152 -2.01 12.24 1.87
CA MET A 152 -3.12 12.01 0.95
C MET A 152 -3.06 12.97 -0.24
N THR A 153 -3.60 12.51 -1.39
CA THR A 153 -3.82 13.34 -2.59
C THR A 153 -5.30 13.35 -2.96
N THR A 154 -5.74 12.38 -3.70
CA THR A 154 -7.15 12.12 -4.07
C THR A 154 -7.84 11.14 -3.13
N ASP A 155 -7.11 10.59 -2.19
CA ASP A 155 -7.63 9.71 -1.13
C ASP A 155 -8.78 10.39 -0.36
N THR A 156 -9.84 9.64 -0.06
CA THR A 156 -10.99 10.16 0.73
C THR A 156 -10.87 9.85 2.21
N LYS A 157 -10.05 8.86 2.56
CA LYS A 157 -9.83 8.38 3.93
C LYS A 157 -8.35 8.16 4.21
N GLU A 158 -7.92 8.49 5.41
CA GLU A 158 -6.59 8.14 5.89
C GLU A 158 -6.44 6.63 6.09
N LYS A 159 -5.28 6.10 5.79
CA LYS A 159 -4.97 4.68 5.85
C LYS A 159 -3.86 4.44 6.86
N GLU A 160 -4.22 3.95 8.02
CA GLU A 160 -3.28 3.58 9.08
C GLU A 160 -3.72 2.28 9.78
N VAL A 161 -2.77 1.56 10.35
CA VAL A 161 -2.98 0.32 11.11
C VAL A 161 -1.79 0.07 12.01
N ALA A 162 -2.01 -0.62 13.13
CA ALA A 162 -0.93 -1.15 13.95
C ALA A 162 -1.36 -2.45 14.64
N VAL A 163 -0.38 -3.33 14.86
CA VAL A 163 -0.56 -4.61 15.55
C VAL A 163 0.55 -4.86 16.56
N THR A 164 0.26 -5.68 17.56
CA THR A 164 1.25 -6.21 18.48
C THR A 164 1.28 -7.73 18.45
N VAL A 165 2.48 -8.29 18.60
CA VAL A 165 2.72 -9.73 18.74
C VAL A 165 3.74 -10.00 19.83
N GLU A 166 3.70 -11.21 20.41
CA GLU A 166 4.70 -11.64 21.37
C GLU A 166 5.81 -12.43 20.68
N ILE A 167 7.06 -11.95 20.83
CA ILE A 167 8.25 -12.59 20.27
C ILE A 167 9.30 -12.77 21.37
N GLY A 168 9.58 -14.01 21.75
CA GLY A 168 10.56 -14.33 22.80
C GLY A 168 10.23 -13.70 24.17
N GLY A 169 8.94 -13.62 24.51
CA GLY A 169 8.46 -13.04 25.77
C GLY A 169 8.51 -11.50 25.81
N LYS A 170 8.63 -10.84 24.65
CA LYS A 170 8.58 -9.40 24.50
C LYS A 170 7.49 -9.02 23.52
N THR A 171 6.75 -7.97 23.83
CA THR A 171 5.78 -7.39 22.92
C THR A 171 6.51 -6.60 21.82
N VAL A 172 6.30 -7.00 20.58
CA VAL A 172 6.79 -6.33 19.36
C VAL A 172 5.62 -5.66 18.69
N THR A 173 5.81 -4.43 18.24
CA THR A 173 4.79 -3.64 17.56
C THR A 173 5.20 -3.40 16.11
N ILE A 174 4.22 -3.53 15.20
CA ILE A 174 4.35 -3.10 13.80
C ILE A 174 3.22 -2.12 13.53
N GLY A 175 3.53 -0.96 13.00
CA GLY A 175 2.57 0.05 12.61
C GLY A 175 2.86 0.57 11.21
N GLY A 176 1.85 1.15 10.58
CA GLY A 176 2.02 1.69 9.23
C GLY A 176 0.98 2.74 8.88
N MET A 177 1.32 3.54 7.89
CA MET A 177 0.43 4.40 7.15
C MET A 177 0.67 4.24 5.65
N ALA A 178 -0.36 4.44 4.85
CA ALA A 178 -0.27 4.41 3.39
C ALA A 178 -1.16 5.47 2.76
N LYS A 179 -0.86 5.80 1.51
CA LYS A 179 -1.71 6.58 0.63
C LYS A 179 -1.77 5.93 -0.75
N GLY A 180 -2.89 6.09 -1.41
CA GLY A 180 -3.13 5.64 -2.76
C GLY A 180 -4.62 5.53 -3.03
N SER A 181 -5.05 6.08 -4.17
CA SER A 181 -6.43 6.12 -4.62
C SER A 181 -6.52 6.06 -6.16
N GLY A 182 -5.63 6.75 -6.89
CA GLY A 182 -5.44 6.67 -8.34
C GLY A 182 -4.01 6.36 -8.74
N MET A 183 -3.80 5.98 -10.01
CA MET A 183 -2.55 5.44 -10.55
C MET A 183 -2.09 4.23 -9.72
N ILE A 184 -3.01 3.25 -9.51
CA ILE A 184 -2.80 2.09 -8.64
C ILE A 184 -2.87 0.78 -9.46
N HIS A 185 -1.71 0.29 -9.87
CA HIS A 185 -1.50 -1.07 -10.39
C HIS A 185 -0.06 -1.50 -10.09
N PRO A 186 0.22 -1.95 -8.86
CA PRO A 186 1.58 -2.28 -8.45
C PRO A 186 2.13 -3.49 -9.22
N ASN A 187 3.30 -3.25 -9.83
CA ASN A 187 4.24 -4.29 -10.19
C ASN A 187 5.54 -3.94 -9.45
N MET A 188 5.62 -4.31 -8.15
CA MET A 188 6.55 -3.80 -7.13
C MET A 188 6.24 -2.38 -6.62
N CYS A 189 4.95 -2.08 -6.34
CA CYS A 189 4.35 -0.93 -5.64
C CYS A 189 3.87 0.25 -6.50
N THR A 190 2.55 0.60 -6.36
CA THR A 190 1.95 1.86 -6.86
C THR A 190 1.30 2.61 -5.69
N MET A 191 2.11 3.13 -4.75
CA MET A 191 1.60 3.78 -3.55
C MET A 191 2.77 4.28 -2.70
N LEU A 192 2.50 5.02 -1.67
CA LEU A 192 3.45 5.25 -0.60
C LEU A 192 2.98 4.53 0.65
N ALA A 193 3.82 3.66 1.21
CA ALA A 193 3.62 3.08 2.53
C ALA A 193 4.87 3.23 3.39
N PHE A 194 4.64 3.66 4.60
CA PHE A 194 5.69 3.83 5.61
C PHE A 194 5.33 2.98 6.82
N LEU A 195 6.19 2.00 7.08
CA LEU A 195 6.00 1.00 8.11
C LEU A 195 7.07 1.15 9.18
N THR A 196 6.70 1.00 10.43
CA THR A 196 7.58 1.12 11.59
C THR A 196 7.49 -0.11 12.46
N THR A 197 8.60 -0.53 13.06
CA THR A 197 8.60 -1.57 14.07
C THR A 197 9.71 -1.35 15.10
N ASP A 198 9.42 -1.69 16.33
CA ASP A 198 10.40 -1.71 17.41
C ASP A 198 11.17 -3.03 17.52
N ALA A 199 10.96 -3.97 16.60
CA ALA A 199 11.61 -5.27 16.58
C ALA A 199 13.14 -5.21 16.49
N VAL A 200 13.82 -6.04 17.29
CA VAL A 200 15.22 -6.40 17.09
C VAL A 200 15.28 -7.46 16.00
N ILE A 201 15.56 -7.06 14.76
CA ILE A 201 15.55 -7.95 13.58
C ILE A 201 16.84 -7.78 12.77
N SER A 202 17.32 -8.86 12.12
CA SER A 202 18.45 -8.74 11.19
C SER A 202 18.01 -8.02 9.91
N ARG A 203 18.94 -7.28 9.26
CA ARG A 203 18.62 -6.59 8.00
C ARG A 203 18.17 -7.56 6.91
N LYS A 204 18.77 -8.74 6.86
CA LYS A 204 18.42 -9.79 5.91
C LYS A 204 16.97 -10.26 6.13
N ALA A 205 16.60 -10.58 7.38
CA ALA A 205 15.24 -10.99 7.72
C ALA A 205 14.22 -9.86 7.49
N LEU A 206 14.55 -8.60 7.82
CA LEU A 206 13.68 -7.45 7.57
C LEU A 206 13.38 -7.29 6.08
N LYS A 207 14.40 -7.40 5.22
CA LYS A 207 14.25 -7.33 3.76
C LYS A 207 13.47 -8.54 3.24
N ALA A 208 13.78 -9.75 3.70
CA ALA A 208 13.09 -10.97 3.25
C ALA A 208 11.59 -10.92 3.59
N ALA A 209 11.23 -10.53 4.83
CA ALA A 209 9.84 -10.38 5.24
C ALA A 209 9.10 -9.36 4.37
N LEU A 210 9.67 -8.16 4.17
CA LEU A 210 9.03 -7.13 3.37
C LEU A 210 8.87 -7.53 1.90
N CYS A 211 9.92 -8.05 1.27
CA CYS A 211 9.87 -8.40 -0.15
C CYS A 211 8.87 -9.53 -0.43
N ALA A 212 8.84 -10.57 0.42
CA ALA A 212 7.90 -11.67 0.24
C ALA A 212 6.45 -11.19 0.43
N ASP A 213 6.21 -10.34 1.42
CA ASP A 213 4.87 -9.90 1.77
C ASP A 213 4.28 -8.89 0.76
N VAL A 214 5.11 -8.02 0.19
CA VAL A 214 4.68 -7.09 -0.88
C VAL A 214 4.10 -7.83 -2.09
N GLU A 215 4.63 -9.00 -2.42
CA GLU A 215 4.14 -9.85 -3.53
C GLU A 215 2.74 -10.44 -3.26
N GLU A 216 2.37 -10.59 -2.00
CA GLU A 216 1.07 -11.14 -1.58
C GLU A 216 0.04 -10.04 -1.22
N THR A 217 0.48 -8.80 -1.08
CA THR A 217 -0.36 -7.69 -0.61
C THR A 217 -0.42 -6.55 -1.62
N TYR A 218 0.53 -5.64 -1.60
CA TYR A 218 0.49 -4.45 -2.47
C TYR A 218 0.55 -4.80 -3.96
N ASN A 219 1.28 -5.84 -4.38
CA ASN A 219 1.30 -6.27 -5.78
C ASN A 219 -0.01 -6.94 -6.22
N MET A 220 -0.90 -7.22 -5.29
CA MET A 220 -2.20 -7.83 -5.56
C MET A 220 -3.36 -6.82 -5.60
N ILE A 221 -3.09 -5.49 -5.53
CA ILE A 221 -4.14 -4.48 -5.70
C ILE A 221 -4.14 -3.87 -7.10
N SER A 222 -5.30 -3.34 -7.56
CA SER A 222 -5.41 -2.48 -8.74
C SER A 222 -6.63 -1.57 -8.66
N VAL A 223 -6.46 -0.30 -8.99
CA VAL A 223 -7.56 0.66 -9.18
C VAL A 223 -7.81 0.90 -10.68
N ASP A 224 -6.79 1.27 -11.44
CA ASP A 224 -6.90 1.75 -12.81
C ASP A 224 -5.94 1.10 -13.82
N GLY A 225 -5.08 0.19 -13.36
CA GLY A 225 -4.12 -0.49 -14.24
C GLY A 225 -2.84 0.30 -14.49
N ASP A 226 -2.68 1.51 -13.92
CA ASP A 226 -1.54 2.38 -14.16
C ASP A 226 -0.49 2.28 -13.06
N THR A 227 0.78 2.03 -13.43
CA THR A 227 1.93 1.95 -12.50
C THR A 227 2.59 3.30 -12.33
N SER A 228 2.66 3.80 -11.08
CA SER A 228 3.22 5.13 -10.76
C SER A 228 4.75 5.20 -10.87
N THR A 229 5.25 6.42 -10.93
CA THR A 229 6.68 6.77 -10.94
C THR A 229 7.30 6.82 -9.53
N ASN A 230 6.47 6.85 -8.47
CA ASN A 230 6.87 7.21 -7.10
C ASN A 230 6.77 6.08 -6.10
N ASP A 231 6.27 4.93 -6.48
CA ASP A 231 5.91 3.87 -5.55
C ASP A 231 7.05 3.44 -4.65
N THR A 232 6.75 3.43 -3.36
CA THR A 232 7.73 3.17 -2.33
C THR A 232 7.06 2.54 -1.11
N VAL A 233 7.56 1.39 -0.65
CA VAL A 233 7.30 0.85 0.69
C VAL A 233 8.58 0.88 1.48
N LEU A 234 8.58 1.52 2.63
CA LEU A 234 9.70 1.57 3.57
C LEU A 234 9.30 0.92 4.90
N LEU A 235 10.13 0.02 5.41
CA LEU A 235 9.97 -0.59 6.73
C LEU A 235 11.20 -0.26 7.59
N LEU A 236 10.98 0.52 8.66
CA LEU A 236 11.99 0.99 9.59
C LEU A 236 11.94 0.17 10.89
N ALA A 237 13.07 -0.39 11.32
CA ALA A 237 13.20 -1.19 12.55
C ALA A 237 14.26 -0.60 13.49
N ASN A 238 13.85 -0.06 14.65
CA ASN A 238 14.74 0.61 15.61
C ASN A 238 15.25 -0.30 16.75
N GLY A 239 14.65 -1.48 16.96
CA GLY A 239 15.08 -2.47 17.93
C GLY A 239 14.72 -2.18 19.38
N MET A 240 13.77 -1.30 19.65
CA MET A 240 13.42 -0.86 21.01
C MET A 240 12.48 -1.82 21.77
N ALA A 241 11.98 -2.87 21.12
CA ALA A 241 11.21 -3.94 21.79
C ALA A 241 12.10 -4.86 22.64
N GLU A 242 13.42 -4.86 22.37
CA GLU A 242 14.41 -5.68 23.11
C GLU A 242 14.11 -7.18 23.09
N ASN A 243 13.43 -7.65 22.05
CA ASN A 243 13.17 -9.06 21.81
C ASN A 243 14.45 -9.79 21.37
N PRO A 244 14.50 -11.12 21.48
CA PRO A 244 15.57 -11.91 20.86
C PRO A 244 15.66 -11.59 19.36
N LYS A 245 16.91 -11.50 18.85
CA LYS A 245 17.14 -11.07 17.47
C LYS A 245 16.50 -12.00 16.45
N ILE A 246 15.54 -11.51 15.72
CA ILE A 246 14.83 -12.23 14.64
C ILE A 246 15.79 -12.47 13.45
N LYS A 247 15.82 -13.72 12.96
CA LYS A 247 16.59 -14.18 11.81
C LYS A 247 15.67 -15.00 10.89
N GLU A 248 15.96 -15.03 9.58
CA GLU A 248 15.25 -15.92 8.65
C GLU A 248 15.28 -17.39 9.10
N GLY A 249 14.21 -18.11 8.82
CA GLY A 249 14.07 -19.55 9.11
C GLY A 249 13.84 -19.88 10.58
N THR A 250 13.52 -18.89 11.42
CA THR A 250 13.15 -19.10 12.82
C THR A 250 11.66 -18.88 13.03
N LYS A 251 11.11 -19.49 14.08
CA LYS A 251 9.69 -19.29 14.46
C LYS A 251 9.37 -17.82 14.76
N GLU A 252 10.31 -17.08 15.31
CA GLU A 252 10.17 -15.63 15.56
C GLU A 252 10.04 -14.85 14.25
N PHE A 253 10.70 -15.32 13.17
CA PHE A 253 10.55 -14.73 11.83
C PHE A 253 9.15 -14.99 11.25
N GLU A 254 8.61 -16.18 11.40
CA GLU A 254 7.27 -16.54 10.94
C GLU A 254 6.20 -15.68 11.66
N ILE A 255 6.31 -15.54 12.99
CA ILE A 255 5.41 -14.68 13.79
C ILE A 255 5.51 -13.21 13.34
N PHE A 256 6.73 -12.72 13.08
CA PHE A 256 6.94 -11.35 12.60
C PHE A 256 6.37 -11.14 11.19
N ALA A 257 6.60 -12.10 10.29
CA ALA A 257 6.09 -12.06 8.91
C ALA A 257 4.57 -12.08 8.86
N GLU A 258 3.91 -12.92 9.67
CA GLU A 258 2.46 -12.96 9.81
C GLU A 258 1.89 -11.62 10.32
N ALA A 259 2.55 -11.00 11.30
CA ALA A 259 2.13 -9.71 11.82
C ALA A 259 2.36 -8.56 10.80
N LEU A 260 3.43 -8.62 10.02
CA LEU A 260 3.69 -7.69 8.92
C LEU A 260 2.64 -7.84 7.82
N HIS A 261 2.25 -9.08 7.49
CA HIS A 261 1.21 -9.39 6.52
C HIS A 261 -0.13 -8.76 6.91
N GLU A 262 -0.57 -8.90 8.15
CA GLU A 262 -1.81 -8.27 8.65
C GLU A 262 -1.80 -6.74 8.47
N VAL A 263 -0.65 -6.10 8.70
CA VAL A 263 -0.49 -4.64 8.50
C VAL A 263 -0.58 -4.30 7.02
N ASN A 264 0.16 -4.99 6.16
CA ASN A 264 0.23 -4.68 4.74
C ASN A 264 -1.06 -5.04 4.01
N GLU A 265 -1.69 -6.17 4.31
CA GLU A 265 -3.00 -6.56 3.76
C GLU A 265 -4.07 -5.53 4.13
N THR A 266 -4.12 -5.12 5.41
CA THR A 266 -5.07 -4.07 5.85
C THR A 266 -4.87 -2.77 5.07
N LEU A 267 -3.63 -2.31 4.88
CA LEU A 267 -3.34 -1.09 4.12
C LEU A 267 -3.65 -1.25 2.63
N ALA A 268 -3.34 -2.40 2.04
CA ALA A 268 -3.63 -2.73 0.65
C ALA A 268 -5.14 -2.72 0.37
N LYS A 269 -5.94 -3.38 1.21
CA LYS A 269 -7.41 -3.36 1.12
C LYS A 269 -7.99 -1.95 1.27
N LYS A 270 -7.48 -1.17 2.23
CA LYS A 270 -7.90 0.23 2.40
C LYS A 270 -7.59 1.09 1.18
N MET A 271 -6.47 0.86 0.48
CA MET A 271 -6.14 1.58 -0.75
C MET A 271 -7.03 1.14 -1.91
N ALA A 272 -7.22 -0.15 -2.10
CA ALA A 272 -8.09 -0.67 -3.16
C ALA A 272 -9.54 -0.19 -2.99
N GLY A 273 -10.08 -0.24 -1.77
CA GLY A 273 -11.45 0.17 -1.47
C GLY A 273 -11.68 1.68 -1.44
N ASP A 274 -10.61 2.49 -1.44
CA ASP A 274 -10.65 3.96 -1.52
C ASP A 274 -10.16 4.44 -2.90
N GLY A 275 -10.36 3.62 -3.95
CA GLY A 275 -10.04 4.00 -5.33
C GLY A 275 -10.82 5.23 -5.77
N GLU A 276 -10.24 6.04 -6.67
CA GLU A 276 -10.88 7.27 -7.17
C GLU A 276 -12.27 6.99 -7.74
N GLY A 277 -13.29 7.60 -7.13
CA GLY A 277 -14.69 7.41 -7.50
C GLY A 277 -15.31 6.06 -7.13
N ALA A 278 -14.59 5.20 -6.40
CA ALA A 278 -15.08 3.88 -6.01
C ALA A 278 -16.22 3.95 -4.98
N THR A 279 -17.13 2.98 -5.08
CA THR A 279 -18.23 2.78 -4.12
C THR A 279 -18.15 1.44 -3.40
N ALA A 280 -17.38 0.47 -3.95
CA ALA A 280 -17.21 -0.85 -3.37
C ALA A 280 -15.77 -1.36 -3.49
N LEU A 281 -15.27 -2.02 -2.44
CA LEU A 281 -14.11 -2.90 -2.50
C LEU A 281 -14.50 -4.17 -3.24
N PHE A 282 -13.74 -4.52 -4.27
CA PHE A 282 -13.92 -5.75 -5.02
C PHE A 282 -12.73 -6.69 -4.78
N GLU A 283 -13.00 -7.79 -4.09
CA GLU A 283 -12.03 -8.85 -3.82
C GLU A 283 -12.23 -10.02 -4.79
N VAL A 284 -11.15 -10.57 -5.30
CA VAL A 284 -11.18 -11.78 -6.15
C VAL A 284 -10.26 -12.82 -5.55
N THR A 285 -10.83 -13.94 -5.11
CA THR A 285 -10.10 -15.10 -4.62
C THR A 285 -10.15 -16.22 -5.66
N VAL A 286 -9.00 -16.64 -6.13
CA VAL A 286 -8.83 -17.85 -6.93
C VAL A 286 -8.26 -18.93 -6.03
N ARG A 287 -8.94 -20.07 -5.93
CA ARG A 287 -8.53 -21.24 -5.14
C ARG A 287 -8.54 -22.50 -5.97
N GLY A 288 -7.95 -23.58 -5.45
CA GLY A 288 -7.86 -24.83 -6.18
C GLY A 288 -6.94 -24.78 -7.40
N ALA A 289 -5.95 -23.86 -7.41
CA ALA A 289 -4.97 -23.71 -8.47
C ALA A 289 -3.80 -24.69 -8.31
N ASP A 290 -3.15 -25.05 -9.42
CA ASP A 290 -1.95 -25.90 -9.41
C ASP A 290 -0.74 -25.19 -8.82
N THR A 291 -0.63 -23.89 -9.03
CA THR A 291 0.46 -23.06 -8.52
C THR A 291 -0.04 -21.71 -7.98
N LYS A 292 0.69 -21.16 -7.01
CA LYS A 292 0.41 -19.83 -6.46
C LYS A 292 0.45 -18.74 -7.53
N GLU A 293 1.38 -18.83 -8.48
CA GLU A 293 1.51 -17.87 -9.58
C GLU A 293 0.31 -17.89 -10.52
N GLN A 294 -0.22 -19.10 -10.84
CA GLN A 294 -1.45 -19.25 -11.59
C GLN A 294 -2.61 -18.53 -10.88
N ALA A 295 -2.81 -18.81 -9.58
CA ALA A 295 -3.87 -18.19 -8.80
C ALA A 295 -3.75 -16.65 -8.79
N LYS A 296 -2.53 -16.11 -8.58
CA LYS A 296 -2.25 -14.67 -8.60
C LYS A 296 -2.58 -14.04 -9.95
N THR A 297 -2.12 -14.65 -11.04
CA THR A 297 -2.31 -14.14 -12.40
C THR A 297 -3.80 -14.05 -12.74
N LEU A 298 -4.55 -15.10 -12.43
CA LEU A 298 -6.00 -15.16 -12.65
C LEU A 298 -6.74 -14.11 -11.80
N ALA A 299 -6.48 -14.04 -10.50
CA ALA A 299 -7.15 -13.09 -9.60
C ALA A 299 -6.85 -11.64 -10.00
N LYS A 300 -5.58 -11.34 -10.32
CA LYS A 300 -5.15 -10.01 -10.74
C LYS A 300 -5.80 -9.58 -12.05
N SER A 301 -5.92 -10.50 -13.03
CA SER A 301 -6.57 -10.23 -14.31
C SER A 301 -8.02 -9.79 -14.14
N VAL A 302 -8.75 -10.43 -13.21
CA VAL A 302 -10.16 -10.12 -12.95
C VAL A 302 -10.31 -8.73 -12.31
N VAL A 303 -9.55 -8.39 -11.27
CA VAL A 303 -9.65 -7.07 -10.62
C VAL A 303 -9.19 -5.92 -11.52
N CYS A 304 -8.42 -6.20 -12.56
CA CYS A 304 -7.97 -5.23 -13.56
C CYS A 304 -8.96 -5.05 -14.72
N SER A 305 -9.96 -5.93 -14.86
CA SER A 305 -10.92 -5.90 -15.97
C SER A 305 -11.90 -4.74 -15.83
N ASN A 306 -11.80 -3.72 -16.69
CA ASN A 306 -12.75 -2.59 -16.71
C ASN A 306 -14.21 -3.05 -16.86
N LEU A 307 -14.46 -4.09 -17.68
CA LEU A 307 -15.81 -4.63 -17.85
C LEU A 307 -16.33 -5.28 -16.57
N THR A 308 -15.48 -6.02 -15.85
CA THR A 308 -15.84 -6.61 -14.55
C THR A 308 -16.09 -5.51 -13.52
N LYS A 309 -15.18 -4.53 -13.39
CA LYS A 309 -15.31 -3.40 -12.46
C LYS A 309 -16.58 -2.58 -12.72
N ALA A 310 -16.95 -2.36 -14.00
CA ALA A 310 -18.20 -1.70 -14.37
C ALA A 310 -19.44 -2.54 -14.03
N ALA A 311 -19.37 -3.87 -14.13
CA ALA A 311 -20.44 -4.76 -13.69
C ALA A 311 -20.65 -4.68 -12.17
N ILE A 312 -19.57 -4.65 -11.37
CA ILE A 312 -19.65 -4.44 -9.92
C ILE A 312 -20.31 -3.11 -9.59
N ALA A 313 -19.93 -2.01 -10.26
CA ALA A 313 -20.57 -0.70 -10.10
C ALA A 313 -22.08 -0.72 -10.42
N GLY A 314 -22.49 -1.55 -11.37
CA GLY A 314 -23.89 -1.73 -11.77
C GLY A 314 -24.65 -2.81 -10.97
N HIS A 315 -24.02 -3.45 -9.98
CA HIS A 315 -24.53 -4.59 -9.23
C HIS A 315 -24.98 -5.74 -10.12
N ASP A 316 -24.31 -5.89 -11.27
CA ASP A 316 -24.58 -6.93 -12.28
C ASP A 316 -23.70 -8.17 -12.00
N ALA A 317 -24.31 -9.30 -11.72
CA ALA A 317 -23.63 -10.58 -11.48
C ALA A 317 -23.03 -11.18 -12.77
N ASN A 318 -22.27 -10.36 -13.49
CA ASN A 318 -21.74 -10.69 -14.81
C ASN A 318 -20.55 -11.66 -14.75
N TRP A 319 -20.86 -12.92 -14.45
CA TRP A 319 -19.90 -14.01 -14.38
C TRP A 319 -19.12 -14.20 -15.71
N GLY A 320 -19.77 -13.93 -16.85
CA GLY A 320 -19.11 -14.02 -18.15
C GLY A 320 -17.90 -13.10 -18.30
N ARG A 321 -17.96 -11.88 -17.72
CA ARG A 321 -16.83 -10.96 -17.71
C ARG A 321 -15.68 -11.44 -16.82
N ILE A 322 -15.99 -12.12 -15.72
CA ILE A 322 -14.98 -12.71 -14.83
C ILE A 322 -14.26 -13.85 -15.55
N LEU A 323 -15.00 -14.84 -16.10
CA LEU A 323 -14.38 -15.94 -16.85
C LEU A 323 -13.61 -15.45 -18.07
N CYS A 324 -14.12 -14.44 -18.79
CA CYS A 324 -13.40 -13.80 -19.88
C CYS A 324 -12.07 -13.20 -19.42
N ALA A 325 -12.07 -12.48 -18.27
CA ALA A 325 -10.85 -11.90 -17.70
C ALA A 325 -9.85 -12.97 -17.25
N MET A 326 -10.31 -14.07 -16.71
CA MET A 326 -9.47 -15.23 -16.43
C MET A 326 -8.89 -15.82 -17.73
N GLY A 327 -9.72 -15.99 -18.76
CA GLY A 327 -9.35 -16.62 -20.03
C GLY A 327 -8.26 -15.88 -20.83
N TYR A 328 -8.19 -14.56 -20.75
CA TYR A 328 -7.11 -13.78 -21.41
C TYR A 328 -5.93 -13.43 -20.49
N SER A 329 -5.92 -13.93 -19.26
CA SER A 329 -4.89 -13.62 -18.24
C SER A 329 -3.48 -14.07 -18.61
N GLY A 330 -3.35 -15.04 -19.51
CA GLY A 330 -2.12 -15.73 -19.86
C GLY A 330 -1.80 -16.94 -18.97
N ALA A 331 -2.57 -17.20 -17.91
CA ALA A 331 -2.47 -18.42 -17.14
C ALA A 331 -3.37 -19.52 -17.75
N GLU A 332 -2.86 -20.74 -17.81
CA GLU A 332 -3.65 -21.89 -18.26
C GLU A 332 -4.52 -22.44 -17.13
N PHE A 333 -5.75 -22.80 -17.41
CA PHE A 333 -6.68 -23.48 -16.51
C PHE A 333 -7.76 -24.19 -17.33
N ASP A 334 -8.48 -25.15 -16.72
CA ASP A 334 -9.60 -25.83 -17.35
C ASP A 334 -10.91 -25.09 -17.06
N PRO A 335 -11.49 -24.36 -18.03
CA PRO A 335 -12.70 -23.59 -17.80
C PRO A 335 -13.94 -24.46 -17.50
N GLU A 336 -13.91 -25.74 -17.88
CA GLU A 336 -15.02 -26.68 -17.65
C GLU A 336 -15.06 -27.24 -16.22
N LYS A 337 -14.07 -26.89 -15.38
CA LYS A 337 -14.01 -27.25 -13.95
C LYS A 337 -14.26 -26.09 -13.00
N VAL A 338 -14.39 -24.87 -13.53
CA VAL A 338 -14.50 -23.68 -12.70
C VAL A 338 -15.86 -23.60 -12.02
N ASP A 339 -15.83 -23.45 -10.70
CA ASP A 339 -16.97 -23.00 -9.91
C ASP A 339 -16.80 -21.52 -9.59
N LEU A 340 -17.87 -20.71 -9.71
CA LEU A 340 -17.82 -19.29 -9.40
C LEU A 340 -18.91 -18.89 -8.41
N TYR A 341 -18.51 -18.08 -7.42
CA TYR A 341 -19.37 -17.57 -6.37
C TYR A 341 -19.24 -16.07 -6.24
N PHE A 342 -20.33 -15.38 -5.89
CA PHE A 342 -20.30 -14.07 -5.28
C PHE A 342 -20.63 -14.15 -3.80
N LYS A 343 -19.93 -13.33 -2.99
CA LYS A 343 -20.07 -13.29 -1.54
C LYS A 343 -19.98 -11.87 -1.02
N SER A 344 -20.75 -11.55 0.00
CA SER A 344 -20.66 -10.33 0.78
C SER A 344 -21.26 -10.54 2.18
N SER A 345 -21.44 -9.48 2.96
CA SER A 345 -22.19 -9.55 4.23
C SER A 345 -23.66 -9.95 4.05
N ALA A 346 -24.24 -9.81 2.86
CA ALA A 346 -25.60 -10.22 2.54
C ALA A 346 -25.75 -11.73 2.22
N GLY A 347 -24.64 -12.45 2.09
CA GLY A 347 -24.63 -13.90 1.85
C GLY A 347 -23.66 -14.34 0.78
N GLU A 348 -23.83 -15.58 0.34
CA GLU A 348 -23.04 -16.22 -0.72
C GLU A 348 -23.97 -16.85 -1.75
N LEU A 349 -23.60 -16.78 -3.03
CA LEU A 349 -24.36 -17.30 -4.16
C LEU A 349 -23.43 -17.96 -5.16
N LYS A 350 -23.63 -19.25 -5.44
CA LYS A 350 -22.95 -19.96 -6.53
C LYS A 350 -23.66 -19.65 -7.85
N ILE A 351 -22.92 -19.23 -8.85
CA ILE A 351 -23.45 -18.81 -10.17
C ILE A 351 -22.92 -19.64 -11.33
N ILE A 352 -21.78 -20.30 -11.15
CA ILE A 352 -21.19 -21.26 -12.12
C ILE A 352 -20.87 -22.55 -11.37
N GLU A 353 -21.16 -23.67 -12.00
CA GLU A 353 -20.72 -24.98 -11.55
C GLU A 353 -20.17 -25.79 -12.74
N ASN A 354 -18.92 -26.28 -12.58
CA ASN A 354 -18.22 -27.01 -13.64
C ASN A 354 -18.25 -26.25 -14.98
N GLY A 355 -17.95 -24.95 -14.98
CA GLY A 355 -17.95 -24.12 -16.19
C GLY A 355 -19.31 -23.73 -16.75
N VAL A 356 -20.40 -24.22 -16.18
CA VAL A 356 -21.76 -24.02 -16.68
C VAL A 356 -22.56 -23.10 -15.77
N ALA A 357 -23.26 -22.13 -16.35
CA ALA A 357 -24.11 -21.20 -15.61
C ALA A 357 -25.26 -21.93 -14.92
N LEU A 358 -25.47 -21.60 -13.66
CA LEU A 358 -26.64 -22.07 -12.90
C LEU A 358 -27.83 -21.12 -13.10
N ASP A 359 -29.02 -21.62 -12.87
CA ASP A 359 -30.19 -20.76 -12.66
C ASP A 359 -30.14 -20.21 -11.22
N TYR A 360 -30.06 -18.89 -11.08
CA TYR A 360 -29.93 -18.21 -9.80
C TYR A 360 -30.88 -17.01 -9.68
N SER A 361 -31.15 -16.55 -8.47
CA SER A 361 -31.96 -15.37 -8.22
C SER A 361 -31.17 -14.09 -8.50
N GLU A 362 -31.57 -13.34 -9.53
CA GLU A 362 -31.03 -12.00 -9.84
C GLU A 362 -31.23 -11.00 -8.67
N GLU A 363 -32.38 -11.10 -7.96
CA GLU A 363 -32.64 -10.27 -6.78
C GLU A 363 -31.61 -10.55 -5.68
N LYS A 364 -31.31 -11.83 -5.41
CA LYS A 364 -30.29 -12.21 -4.42
C LYS A 364 -28.89 -11.83 -4.87
N ALA A 365 -28.58 -11.93 -6.13
CA ALA A 365 -27.30 -11.49 -6.70
C ALA A 365 -27.11 -9.97 -6.52
N THR A 366 -28.14 -9.19 -6.87
CA THR A 366 -28.13 -7.73 -6.67
C THR A 366 -27.97 -7.35 -5.20
N GLU A 367 -28.66 -8.03 -4.26
CA GLU A 367 -28.52 -7.82 -2.82
C GLU A 367 -27.04 -8.02 -2.37
N ILE A 368 -26.40 -9.09 -2.82
CA ILE A 368 -24.99 -9.40 -2.50
C ILE A 368 -24.06 -8.35 -3.08
N LEU A 369 -24.25 -7.96 -4.33
CA LEU A 369 -23.38 -7.01 -5.05
C LEU A 369 -23.58 -5.55 -4.63
N SER A 370 -24.66 -5.23 -3.92
CA SER A 370 -24.92 -3.88 -3.40
C SER A 370 -24.19 -3.58 -2.09
N MET A 371 -23.41 -4.54 -1.55
CA MET A 371 -22.66 -4.33 -0.32
C MET A 371 -21.33 -3.59 -0.61
N PRO A 372 -20.81 -2.83 0.37
CA PRO A 372 -19.56 -2.06 0.19
C PRO A 372 -18.31 -2.92 0.02
N GLU A 373 -18.38 -4.22 0.34
CA GLU A 373 -17.33 -5.21 0.14
C GLU A 373 -17.92 -6.43 -0.54
N VAL A 374 -17.42 -6.72 -1.75
CA VAL A 374 -17.88 -7.81 -2.61
C VAL A 374 -16.71 -8.71 -2.95
N THR A 375 -16.87 -10.01 -2.77
CA THR A 375 -15.88 -11.02 -3.14
C THR A 375 -16.41 -11.90 -4.27
N ALA A 376 -15.66 -12.04 -5.35
CA ALA A 376 -15.81 -13.13 -6.31
C ALA A 376 -14.83 -14.26 -5.96
N ILE A 377 -15.33 -15.50 -5.90
CA ILE A 377 -14.50 -16.67 -5.60
C ILE A 377 -14.55 -17.60 -6.82
N ALA A 378 -13.41 -17.82 -7.47
CA ALA A 378 -13.24 -18.78 -8.54
C ALA A 378 -12.48 -20.01 -8.01
N ASP A 379 -13.13 -21.16 -7.99
CA ASP A 379 -12.54 -22.45 -7.63
C ASP A 379 -12.21 -23.23 -8.89
N LEU A 380 -10.93 -23.52 -9.09
CA LEU A 380 -10.47 -24.20 -10.31
C LEU A 380 -10.57 -25.74 -10.21
N GLY A 381 -10.64 -26.29 -8.99
CA GLY A 381 -10.70 -27.73 -8.76
C GLY A 381 -9.49 -28.52 -9.29
N GLN A 382 -8.32 -27.90 -9.46
CA GLN A 382 -7.13 -28.48 -10.07
C GLN A 382 -6.03 -28.78 -9.04
N GLY A 383 -5.87 -27.97 -7.99
CA GLY A 383 -4.83 -28.09 -6.99
C GLY A 383 -5.26 -27.55 -5.62
N GLU A 384 -4.30 -27.09 -4.82
CA GLU A 384 -4.54 -26.61 -3.45
C GLU A 384 -4.16 -25.13 -3.25
N GLU A 385 -3.53 -24.51 -4.25
CA GLU A 385 -3.02 -23.15 -4.13
C GLU A 385 -4.13 -22.10 -4.23
N THR A 386 -3.95 -21.02 -3.52
CA THR A 386 -4.91 -19.93 -3.43
C THR A 386 -4.23 -18.58 -3.46
N ALA A 387 -4.82 -17.61 -4.15
CA ALA A 387 -4.41 -16.21 -4.09
C ALA A 387 -5.62 -15.28 -4.12
N THR A 388 -5.47 -14.11 -3.50
CA THR A 388 -6.49 -13.06 -3.49
C THR A 388 -5.91 -11.77 -4.07
N ALA A 389 -6.71 -11.08 -4.88
CA ALA A 389 -6.42 -9.75 -5.39
C ALA A 389 -7.55 -8.78 -4.99
N TRP A 390 -7.21 -7.51 -4.84
CA TRP A 390 -8.15 -6.47 -4.43
C TRP A 390 -8.20 -5.34 -5.46
N GLY A 391 -9.38 -4.89 -5.76
CA GLY A 391 -9.66 -3.75 -6.62
C GLY A 391 -10.86 -2.99 -6.07
N CYS A 392 -11.44 -2.17 -6.92
CA CYS A 392 -12.69 -1.49 -6.66
C CYS A 392 -13.57 -1.54 -7.92
N ASP A 393 -14.82 -1.18 -7.79
CA ASP A 393 -15.71 -0.91 -8.91
C ASP A 393 -15.20 0.26 -9.79
N LEU A 394 -15.77 0.45 -10.97
CA LEU A 394 -15.46 1.55 -11.88
C LEU A 394 -16.73 2.35 -12.15
N THR A 395 -16.80 3.55 -11.60
CA THR A 395 -17.92 4.48 -11.72
C THR A 395 -17.59 5.68 -12.60
N HIS A 396 -18.57 6.52 -12.90
CA HIS A 396 -18.34 7.80 -13.56
C HIS A 396 -17.44 8.74 -12.75
N GLY A 397 -17.41 8.63 -11.43
CA GLY A 397 -16.57 9.42 -10.54
C GLY A 397 -15.08 9.31 -10.85
N TYR A 398 -14.60 8.18 -11.37
CA TYR A 398 -13.21 8.05 -11.81
C TYR A 398 -12.89 9.03 -12.95
N ILE A 399 -13.77 9.15 -13.94
CA ILE A 399 -13.59 10.06 -15.08
C ILE A 399 -13.66 11.51 -14.59
N ASP A 400 -14.64 11.85 -13.74
CA ASP A 400 -14.81 13.20 -13.20
C ASP A 400 -13.57 13.70 -12.45
N ILE A 401 -12.94 12.83 -11.66
CA ILE A 401 -11.71 13.15 -10.90
C ILE A 401 -10.50 13.31 -11.85
N ASN A 402 -10.36 12.42 -12.84
CA ASN A 402 -9.14 12.35 -13.66
C ASN A 402 -9.15 13.26 -14.89
N ALA A 403 -10.33 13.66 -15.37
CA ALA A 403 -10.44 14.58 -16.51
C ALA A 403 -9.84 15.95 -16.21
N ASP A 404 -9.75 16.38 -14.95
CA ASP A 404 -9.33 17.72 -14.53
C ASP A 404 -8.28 17.72 -13.37
N TYR A 405 -7.47 16.66 -13.27
CA TYR A 405 -6.53 16.42 -12.17
C TYR A 405 -5.48 17.53 -11.97
N ARG A 406 -5.15 18.32 -13.01
CA ARG A 406 -4.12 19.38 -12.94
C ARG A 406 -4.61 20.72 -12.42
N SER A 407 -5.90 20.94 -12.40
CA SER A 407 -6.55 22.22 -12.03
C SER A 407 -6.57 22.48 -10.52
#